data_e884613fe85d4643ddfcf7e0f72ff59f
#
_entry.id   e884613fe85d4643ddfcf7e0f72ff59f
#
_cell.length_a   1.000
_cell.length_b   1.000
_cell.length_c   1.000
_cell.angle_alpha   90.00
_cell.angle_beta   90.00
_cell.angle_gamma   90.00
#
_symmetry.space_group_name_H-M   'P 1'
#
loop_
_entity.id
_entity.type
_entity.pdbx_description
1 polymer ?
#
loop_
_entity_poly.entity_id
_entity_poly.type
_entity_poly.pdbx_seq_one_letter_code
_entity_poly.pdbx_strand_id
1 'polypeptide(L)'
;MPQIQHMVLFKIKPEVAPEEIAKLFGELAKLQQLIPGITYFAGGPYSSPEGANQGYTHGFLTTFESVDARNTYLPHPEHERVKAILLACVDRVIAFDFEA
;
A
#
# COMPACT_ATOMS: atom_id res chain seq x y z
N MET A 1 9.00 -16.55 -14.14
CA MET A 1 9.69 -15.49 -13.41
C MET A 1 8.88 -15.17 -12.17
N PRO A 2 9.51 -15.07 -10.99
CA PRO A 2 8.75 -14.77 -9.78
C PRO A 2 8.22 -13.34 -9.80
N GLN A 3 7.00 -13.20 -9.37
CA GLN A 3 6.41 -11.91 -9.10
C GLN A 3 6.75 -11.51 -7.66
N ILE A 4 6.62 -10.23 -7.36
CA ILE A 4 6.78 -9.73 -6.00
C ILE A 4 5.41 -9.33 -5.47
N GLN A 5 5.05 -9.88 -4.33
CA GLN A 5 3.86 -9.51 -3.58
C GLN A 5 4.30 -8.52 -2.51
N HIS A 6 3.86 -7.28 -2.62
CA HIS A 6 4.21 -6.20 -1.71
C HIS A 6 3.00 -5.87 -0.86
N MET A 7 3.04 -6.24 0.41
CA MET A 7 1.94 -6.06 1.36
C MET A 7 2.27 -4.92 2.30
N VAL A 8 1.32 -4.01 2.49
CA VAL A 8 1.48 -2.92 3.45
C VAL A 8 0.27 -2.90 4.36
N LEU A 9 0.51 -2.94 5.67
CA LEU A 9 -0.52 -2.79 6.69
C LEU A 9 -0.27 -1.50 7.45
N PHE A 10 -1.32 -0.77 7.77
CA PHE A 10 -1.14 0.49 8.48
C PHE A 10 -2.30 0.79 9.42
N LYS A 11 -1.99 1.61 10.43
CA LYS A 11 -2.98 2.07 11.40
C LYS A 11 -3.24 3.54 11.13
N ILE A 12 -4.46 3.85 10.70
CA ILE A 12 -4.89 5.23 10.45
C ILE A 12 -5.03 5.96 11.78
N LYS A 13 -4.56 7.20 11.84
CA LYS A 13 -4.76 8.07 13.00
C LYS A 13 -6.26 8.33 13.21
N PRO A 14 -6.74 8.37 14.47
CA PRO A 14 -8.18 8.54 14.74
C PRO A 14 -8.79 9.81 14.14
N GLU A 15 -8.00 10.87 14.00
CA GLU A 15 -8.48 12.15 13.50
C GLU A 15 -8.59 12.23 11.97
N VAL A 16 -8.10 11.24 11.24
CA VAL A 16 -8.16 11.23 9.77
C VAL A 16 -9.57 10.93 9.32
N ALA A 17 -10.14 11.82 8.50
CA ALA A 17 -11.51 11.70 8.04
C ALA A 17 -11.66 10.61 6.97
N PRO A 18 -12.87 9.99 6.84
CA PRO A 18 -13.10 8.98 5.81
C PRO A 18 -12.78 9.47 4.39
N GLU A 19 -13.01 10.74 4.09
CA GLU A 19 -12.70 11.31 2.77
C GLU A 19 -11.20 11.33 2.50
N GLU A 20 -10.40 11.55 3.54
CA GLU A 20 -8.94 11.51 3.41
C GLU A 20 -8.43 10.10 3.18
N ILE A 21 -9.06 9.10 3.81
CA ILE A 21 -8.73 7.70 3.61
C ILE A 21 -9.06 7.30 2.17
N ALA A 22 -10.23 7.69 1.68
CA ALA A 22 -10.63 7.41 0.31
C ALA A 22 -9.68 8.03 -0.71
N LYS A 23 -9.23 9.26 -0.45
CA LYS A 23 -8.26 9.95 -1.30
C LYS A 23 -6.92 9.21 -1.31
N LEU A 24 -6.45 8.76 -0.15
CA LEU A 24 -5.22 7.98 -0.04
C LEU A 24 -5.28 6.72 -0.91
N PHE A 25 -6.35 5.95 -0.79
CA PHE A 25 -6.50 4.72 -1.58
C PHE A 25 -6.63 5.03 -3.08
N GLY A 26 -7.27 6.14 -3.44
CA GLY A 26 -7.33 6.59 -4.82
C GLY A 26 -5.95 6.92 -5.38
N GLU A 27 -5.11 7.57 -4.60
CA GLU A 27 -3.74 7.88 -5.00
C GLU A 27 -2.88 6.62 -5.10
N LEU A 28 -3.04 5.68 -4.15
CA LEU A 28 -2.35 4.39 -4.22
C LEU A 28 -2.73 3.62 -5.48
N ALA A 29 -4.01 3.58 -5.81
CA ALA A 29 -4.50 2.87 -7.00
C ALA A 29 -3.96 3.46 -8.30
N LYS A 30 -3.77 4.78 -8.36
CA LYS A 30 -3.22 5.45 -9.54
C LYS A 30 -1.80 5.03 -9.86
N LEU A 31 -1.04 4.56 -8.88
CA LEU A 31 0.35 4.16 -9.08
C LEU A 31 0.45 3.03 -10.11
N GLN A 32 -0.57 2.20 -10.22
CA GLN A 32 -0.58 1.12 -11.22
C GLN A 32 -0.49 1.66 -12.64
N GLN A 33 -1.03 2.85 -12.89
CA GLN A 33 -0.98 3.49 -14.20
C GLN A 33 0.24 4.39 -14.38
N LEU A 34 0.78 4.92 -13.28
CA LEU A 34 1.86 5.89 -13.33
C LEU A 34 3.25 5.24 -13.32
N ILE A 35 3.37 4.03 -12.79
CA ILE A 35 4.64 3.33 -12.65
C ILE A 35 4.55 1.98 -13.35
N PRO A 36 5.40 1.72 -14.36
CA PRO A 36 5.39 0.43 -15.05
C PRO A 36 5.76 -0.72 -14.13
N GLY A 37 5.24 -1.91 -14.42
CA GLY A 37 5.61 -3.13 -13.72
C GLY A 37 4.67 -3.55 -12.60
N ILE A 38 3.66 -2.74 -12.28
CA ILE A 38 2.62 -3.11 -11.33
C ILE A 38 1.51 -3.85 -12.09
N THR A 39 1.28 -5.12 -11.73
CA THR A 39 0.30 -5.97 -12.41
C THR A 39 -1.02 -6.08 -11.66
N TYR A 40 -1.03 -5.73 -10.37
CA TYR A 40 -2.23 -5.84 -9.55
C TYR A 40 -2.14 -4.90 -8.36
N PHE A 41 -3.27 -4.31 -7.99
CA PHE A 41 -3.40 -3.54 -6.76
C PHE A 41 -4.78 -3.76 -6.18
N ALA A 42 -4.84 -3.97 -4.86
CA ALA A 42 -6.11 -3.98 -4.12
C ALA A 42 -5.83 -3.60 -2.68
N GLY A 43 -6.79 -2.97 -2.03
CA GLY A 43 -6.64 -2.61 -0.63
C GLY A 43 -7.97 -2.19 -0.02
N GLY A 44 -7.98 -2.07 1.30
CA GLY A 44 -9.19 -1.68 2.01
C GLY A 44 -9.04 -1.79 3.52
N PRO A 45 -10.15 -1.61 4.24
CA PRO A 45 -10.15 -1.73 5.70
C PRO A 45 -10.06 -3.17 6.15
N TYR A 46 -9.60 -3.35 7.39
CA TYR A 46 -9.57 -4.66 8.02
C TYR A 46 -10.96 -5.32 7.99
N SER A 47 -10.98 -6.60 7.65
CA SER A 47 -12.24 -7.35 7.55
C SER A 47 -12.01 -8.81 7.96
N SER A 48 -12.10 -9.09 9.26
CA SER A 48 -12.03 -10.46 9.77
C SER A 48 -12.66 -10.51 11.15
N PRO A 49 -13.43 -11.58 11.46
CA PRO A 49 -14.00 -11.75 12.80
C PRO A 49 -12.97 -12.20 13.85
N GLU A 50 -11.75 -12.57 13.44
CA GLU A 50 -10.74 -13.08 14.37
C GLU A 50 -10.19 -12.03 15.32
N GLY A 51 -10.15 -10.76 14.89
CA GLY A 51 -9.57 -9.71 15.71
C GLY A 51 -8.05 -9.79 15.86
N ALA A 52 -7.37 -10.45 14.91
CA ALA A 52 -5.93 -10.70 15.01
C ALA A 52 -5.09 -9.62 14.31
N ASN A 53 -5.68 -8.47 14.02
CA ASN A 53 -5.04 -7.41 13.22
C ASN A 53 -4.09 -6.51 14.00
N GLN A 54 -3.90 -6.74 15.30
CA GLN A 54 -2.90 -6.02 16.12
C GLN A 54 -3.06 -4.49 16.07
N GLY A 55 -4.30 -3.99 15.90
CA GLY A 55 -4.58 -2.56 15.81
C GLY A 55 -4.42 -1.95 14.44
N TYR A 56 -3.95 -2.69 13.44
CA TYR A 56 -3.87 -2.21 12.06
C TYR A 56 -5.28 -2.11 11.48
N THR A 57 -5.57 -0.98 10.85
CA THR A 57 -6.93 -0.67 10.40
C THR A 57 -7.15 -0.90 8.93
N HIS A 58 -6.08 -0.81 8.14
CA HIS A 58 -6.14 -0.88 6.67
C HIS A 58 -4.92 -1.58 6.13
N GLY A 59 -5.03 -2.06 4.90
CA GLY A 59 -3.90 -2.65 4.20
C GLY A 59 -4.10 -2.63 2.70
N PHE A 60 -3.02 -2.89 1.96
CA PHE A 60 -3.10 -3.08 0.53
C PHE A 60 -2.06 -4.08 0.06
N LEU A 61 -2.30 -4.61 -1.13
CA LEU A 61 -1.40 -5.51 -1.82
C LEU A 61 -1.08 -4.91 -3.19
N THR A 62 0.21 -4.79 -3.50
CA THR A 62 0.68 -4.41 -4.83
C THR A 62 1.51 -5.57 -5.36
N THR A 63 1.19 -6.05 -6.55
CA THR A 63 1.96 -7.11 -7.21
C THR A 63 2.81 -6.51 -8.31
N PHE A 64 4.11 -6.80 -8.28
CA PHE A 64 5.07 -6.39 -9.32
C PHE A 64 5.42 -7.58 -10.20
N GLU A 65 5.64 -7.32 -11.49
CA GLU A 65 5.98 -8.37 -12.45
C GLU A 65 7.35 -9.01 -12.18
N SER A 66 8.24 -8.31 -11.44
CA SER A 66 9.61 -8.76 -11.19
C SER A 66 10.25 -8.02 -10.03
N VAL A 67 11.37 -8.54 -9.55
CA VAL A 67 12.22 -7.86 -8.57
C VAL A 67 12.67 -6.50 -9.09
N ASP A 68 13.07 -6.43 -10.36
CA ASP A 68 13.54 -5.19 -10.96
C ASP A 68 12.43 -4.12 -10.97
N ALA A 69 11.21 -4.53 -11.28
CA ALA A 69 10.06 -3.60 -11.27
C ALA A 69 9.84 -3.02 -9.87
N ARG A 70 9.87 -3.88 -8.83
CA ARG A 70 9.75 -3.43 -7.44
C ARG A 70 10.87 -2.48 -7.06
N ASN A 71 12.10 -2.81 -7.44
CA ASN A 71 13.26 -1.99 -7.10
C ASN A 71 13.25 -0.63 -7.80
N THR A 72 12.66 -0.55 -8.98
CA THR A 72 12.46 0.71 -9.70
C THR A 72 11.34 1.55 -9.06
N TYR A 73 10.32 0.87 -8.55
CA TYR A 73 9.18 1.52 -7.89
C TYR A 73 9.57 2.24 -6.61
N LEU A 74 10.40 1.62 -5.77
CA LEU A 74 10.68 2.17 -4.43
C LEU A 74 11.22 3.60 -4.46
N PRO A 75 12.19 3.98 -5.33
CA PRO A 75 12.66 5.37 -5.39
C PRO A 75 11.89 6.25 -6.37
N HIS A 76 10.86 5.72 -7.03
CA HIS A 76 10.14 6.48 -8.05
C HIS A 76 9.47 7.71 -7.44
N PRO A 77 9.56 8.89 -8.09
CA PRO A 77 8.97 10.12 -7.55
C PRO A 77 7.48 10.02 -7.24
N GLU A 78 6.70 9.30 -8.06
CA GLU A 78 5.27 9.10 -7.80
C GLU A 78 5.03 8.27 -6.55
N HIS A 79 5.84 7.23 -6.33
CA HIS A 79 5.76 6.45 -5.10
C HIS A 79 6.12 7.30 -3.88
N GLU A 80 7.20 8.10 -3.97
CA GLU A 80 7.61 8.95 -2.86
C GLU A 80 6.53 9.98 -2.52
N ARG A 81 5.84 10.53 -3.52
CA ARG A 81 4.74 11.47 -3.32
C ARG A 81 3.58 10.82 -2.54
N VAL A 82 3.16 9.63 -2.95
CA VAL A 82 2.05 8.92 -2.32
C VAL A 82 2.44 8.40 -0.94
N LYS A 83 3.69 7.94 -0.80
CA LYS A 83 4.23 7.51 0.50
C LYS A 83 4.15 8.64 1.53
N ALA A 84 4.45 9.87 1.14
CA ALA A 84 4.35 11.02 2.03
C ALA A 84 2.90 11.26 2.49
N ILE A 85 1.93 11.08 1.59
CA ILE A 85 0.52 11.18 1.93
C ILE A 85 0.15 10.11 2.96
N LEU A 86 0.57 8.87 2.71
CA LEU A 86 0.31 7.75 3.63
C LEU A 86 0.89 8.04 5.01
N LEU A 87 2.18 8.42 5.07
CA LEU A 87 2.87 8.62 6.35
C LEU A 87 2.26 9.73 7.18
N ALA A 88 1.64 10.73 6.54
CA ALA A 88 0.92 11.79 7.24
C ALA A 88 -0.38 11.30 7.89
N CYS A 89 -0.92 10.18 7.45
CA CYS A 89 -2.21 9.66 7.90
C CYS A 89 -2.11 8.55 8.94
N VAL A 90 -0.90 8.01 9.18
CA VAL A 90 -0.77 6.76 9.96
C VAL A 90 0.06 6.94 11.23
N ASP A 91 -0.28 6.13 12.23
CA ASP A 91 0.51 5.98 13.46
C ASP A 91 1.56 4.87 13.32
N ARG A 92 1.26 3.85 12.52
CA ARG A 92 2.13 2.68 12.33
C ARG A 92 1.98 2.15 10.92
N VAL A 93 3.07 1.60 10.38
CA VAL A 93 3.07 0.98 9.06
C VAL A 93 4.05 -0.20 9.06
N ILE A 94 3.65 -1.28 8.39
CA ILE A 94 4.49 -2.46 8.14
C ILE A 94 4.45 -2.73 6.65
N ALA A 95 5.62 -2.97 6.06
CA ALA A 95 5.72 -3.43 4.68
C ALA A 95 6.43 -4.77 4.67
N PHE A 96 5.89 -5.72 3.91
CA PHE A 96 6.42 -7.07 3.82
C PHE A 96 6.28 -7.57 2.40
N ASP A 97 7.42 -7.95 1.79
CA ASP A 97 7.44 -8.45 0.43
C ASP A 97 7.84 -9.93 0.41
N PHE A 98 7.26 -10.67 -0.53
CA PHE A 98 7.72 -12.03 -0.81
C PHE A 98 7.59 -12.32 -2.30
N GLU A 99 8.36 -13.31 -2.76
CA GLU A 99 8.31 -13.76 -4.15
C GLU A 99 7.30 -14.90 -4.27
N ALA A 100 6.48 -14.82 -5.31
CA ALA A 100 5.50 -15.86 -5.54
C ALA A 100 5.19 -16.03 -7.04
#